data_5488db5d395fd4717f916561f7dccab3
#
_entry.id   5488db5d395fd4717f916561f7dccab3
#
_cell.length_a   1.000
_cell.length_b   1.000
_cell.length_c   1.000
_cell.angle_alpha   90.00
_cell.angle_beta   90.00
_cell.angle_gamma   90.00
#
_symmetry.space_group_name_H-M   'P 1'
#
loop_
_entity.id
_entity.type
_entity.pdbx_description
1 polymer ?
#
loop_
_entity_poly.entity_id
_entity_poly.type
_entity_poly.pdbx_seq_one_letter_code
_entity_poly.pdbx_strand_id
1 'polypeptide(L)' 'MDNDVRPLRLASNLSQAQLAQALKVSRQTINSIETGRYTPSLPLAIALARFFARPVEEIFHDDKR' A
#
# COMPACT_ATOMS: atom_id res chain seq x y z
N MET A 1 -4.28 10.13 -1.37
CA MET A 1 -2.82 10.27 -1.53
C MET A 1 -2.35 9.32 -2.61
N ASP A 2 -1.59 9.81 -3.56
CA ASP A 2 -1.04 8.96 -4.60
C ASP A 2 -0.04 7.97 -4.03
N ASN A 3 -0.01 6.79 -4.61
CA ASN A 3 0.90 5.76 -4.14
C ASN A 3 1.14 4.71 -5.23
N ASP A 4 2.15 3.89 -5.02
CA ASP A 4 2.53 2.83 -5.93
C ASP A 4 2.21 1.45 -5.37
N VAL A 5 1.27 1.35 -4.44
CA VAL A 5 0.92 0.06 -3.85
C VAL A 5 0.44 -0.92 -4.92
N ARG A 6 -0.44 -0.46 -5.81
CA ARG A 6 -0.95 -1.34 -6.86
C ARG A 6 0.13 -1.85 -7.81
N PRO A 7 0.99 -0.97 -8.40
CA PRO A 7 2.05 -1.47 -9.26
C PRO A 7 2.99 -2.45 -8.53
N LEU A 8 3.33 -2.14 -7.28
CA LEU A 8 4.20 -3.03 -6.51
C LEU A 8 3.54 -4.36 -6.23
N ARG A 9 2.25 -4.33 -5.91
CA ARG A 9 1.48 -5.55 -5.67
C ARG A 9 1.43 -6.42 -6.93
N LEU A 10 1.13 -5.80 -8.07
CA LEU A 10 1.05 -6.53 -9.33
C LEU A 10 2.41 -7.10 -9.74
N ALA A 11 3.48 -6.35 -9.50
CA ALA A 11 4.83 -6.84 -9.77
C ALA A 11 5.18 -8.05 -8.91
N SER A 12 4.55 -8.18 -7.75
CA SER A 12 4.74 -9.32 -6.86
C SER A 12 3.75 -10.45 -7.13
N ASN A 13 2.91 -10.31 -8.16
CA ASN A 13 1.89 -11.31 -8.52
C ASN A 13 0.90 -11.58 -7.40
N LEU A 14 0.52 -10.54 -6.66
CA LEU A 14 -0.41 -10.67 -5.55
C LEU A 14 -1.76 -10.06 -5.91
N SER A 15 -2.83 -10.70 -5.47
CA SER A 15 -4.16 -10.09 -5.47
C SER A 15 -4.29 -9.14 -4.29
N GLN A 16 -5.31 -8.28 -4.34
CA GLN A 16 -5.61 -7.43 -3.19
C GLN A 16 -5.87 -8.27 -1.94
N ALA A 17 -6.58 -9.38 -2.10
CA ALA A 17 -6.88 -10.27 -0.97
C ALA A 17 -5.61 -10.87 -0.37
N GLN A 18 -4.67 -11.27 -1.23
CA GLN A 18 -3.42 -11.84 -0.76
C GLN A 18 -2.57 -10.82 0.00
N LEU A 19 -2.48 -9.61 -0.53
CA LEU A 19 -1.74 -8.55 0.17
C LEU A 19 -2.41 -8.21 1.48
N ALA A 20 -3.74 -8.10 1.50
CA ALA A 20 -4.49 -7.82 2.71
C ALA A 20 -4.22 -8.88 3.78
N GLN A 21 -4.23 -10.14 3.37
CA GLN A 21 -3.96 -11.24 4.30
C GLN A 21 -2.55 -11.16 4.87
N ALA A 22 -1.57 -10.85 4.03
CA ALA A 22 -0.19 -10.72 4.48
C ALA A 22 -0.02 -9.60 5.50
N LEU A 23 -0.77 -8.52 5.34
CA LEU A 23 -0.68 -7.36 6.23
C LEU A 23 -1.72 -7.39 7.34
N LYS A 24 -2.57 -8.42 7.38
CA LYS A 24 -3.61 -8.61 8.40
C LYS A 24 -4.61 -7.47 8.43
N VAL A 25 -5.02 -7.03 7.26
CA VAL A 25 -6.06 -6.02 7.10
C VAL A 25 -7.11 -6.56 6.11
N SER A 26 -8.21 -5.84 5.94
CA SER A 26 -9.23 -6.26 4.99
C SER A 26 -8.82 -5.93 3.56
N ARG A 27 -9.39 -6.69 2.61
CA ARG A 27 -9.18 -6.39 1.20
C ARG A 27 -9.70 -5.00 0.86
N GLN A 28 -10.79 -4.59 1.48
CA GLN A 28 -11.36 -3.27 1.27
C GLN A 28 -10.36 -2.17 1.66
N THR A 29 -9.60 -2.38 2.73
CA THR A 29 -8.57 -1.46 3.14
C THR A 29 -7.51 -1.29 2.06
N ILE A 30 -7.05 -2.41 1.48
CA ILE A 30 -6.07 -2.35 0.40
C ILE A 30 -6.64 -1.60 -0.80
N ASN A 31 -7.88 -1.91 -1.20
CA ASN A 31 -8.50 -1.22 -2.31
C ASN A 31 -8.61 0.29 -2.06
N SER A 32 -9.00 0.67 -0.85
CA SER A 32 -9.14 2.10 -0.51
C SER A 32 -7.80 2.82 -0.54
N ILE A 33 -6.73 2.15 -0.14
CA ILE A 33 -5.38 2.71 -0.23
C ILE A 33 -5.00 2.89 -1.70
N GLU A 34 -5.19 1.86 -2.52
CA GLU A 34 -4.76 1.89 -3.92
C GLU A 34 -5.50 2.94 -4.72
N THR A 35 -6.75 3.22 -4.37
CA THR A 35 -7.55 4.24 -5.06
C THR A 35 -7.34 5.65 -4.50
N GLY A 36 -6.50 5.82 -3.50
CA GLY A 36 -6.20 7.11 -2.91
C GLY A 36 -7.26 7.65 -1.96
N ARG A 37 -8.26 6.84 -1.64
CA ARG A 37 -9.35 7.27 -0.75
C ARG A 37 -8.97 7.23 0.71
N TYR A 38 -8.00 6.42 1.06
CA TYR A 38 -7.61 6.20 2.44
C TYR A 38 -6.10 6.28 2.56
N THR A 39 -5.65 7.15 3.43
CA THR A 39 -4.23 7.23 3.77
C THR A 39 -3.99 6.30 4.95
N PRO A 40 -3.12 5.30 4.80
CA PRO A 40 -2.93 4.32 5.87
C PRO A 40 -2.33 4.96 7.12
N SER A 41 -2.61 4.35 8.26
CA SER A 41 -1.94 4.73 9.50
C SER A 41 -0.44 4.52 9.35
N LEU A 42 0.34 5.19 10.20
CA LEU A 42 1.79 5.03 10.16
C LEU A 42 2.22 3.57 10.32
N PRO A 43 1.67 2.79 11.28
CA PRO A 43 2.05 1.39 11.37
C PRO A 43 1.78 0.60 10.08
N LEU A 44 0.66 0.86 9.42
CA LEU A 44 0.35 0.14 8.18
C LEU A 44 1.26 0.60 7.04
N ALA A 45 1.56 1.89 6.97
CA ALA A 45 2.50 2.41 5.98
C ALA A 45 3.88 1.78 6.15
N ILE A 46 4.34 1.63 7.38
CA ILE A 46 5.62 0.99 7.66
C ILE A 46 5.57 -0.50 7.28
N ALA A 47 4.46 -1.17 7.57
CA ALA A 47 4.31 -2.58 7.19
C ALA A 47 4.36 -2.76 5.68
N LEU A 48 3.73 -1.87 4.92
CA LEU A 48 3.78 -1.89 3.47
C LEU A 48 5.21 -1.67 2.97
N ALA A 49 5.92 -0.71 3.57
CA ALA A 49 7.31 -0.42 3.19
C ALA A 49 8.19 -1.64 3.42
N ARG A 50 8.03 -2.31 4.54
CA ARG A 50 8.80 -3.52 4.83
C ARG A 50 8.45 -4.66 3.91
N PHE A 51 7.16 -4.80 3.61
CA PHE A 51 6.70 -5.88 2.74
C PHE A 51 7.29 -5.75 1.34
N PHE A 52 7.30 -4.54 0.80
CA PHE A 52 7.82 -4.29 -0.54
C PHE A 52 9.31 -3.93 -0.55
N ALA A 53 9.95 -3.85 0.61
CA ALA A 53 11.38 -3.53 0.74
C ALA A 53 11.70 -2.18 0.10
N ARG A 54 10.87 -1.17 0.37
CA ARG A 54 11.06 0.18 -0.12
C ARG A 54 10.76 1.19 0.97
N PRO A 55 11.41 2.33 0.97
CA PRO A 55 11.07 3.40 1.92
C PRO A 55 9.62 3.87 1.72
N VAL A 56 9.00 4.34 2.79
CA VAL A 56 7.63 4.84 2.73
C VAL A 56 7.47 5.91 1.65
N GLU A 57 8.42 6.81 1.56
CA GLU A 57 8.33 7.94 0.62
C GLU A 57 8.50 7.53 -0.83
N GLU A 58 8.93 6.31 -1.11
CA GLU A 58 8.93 5.77 -2.47
C GLU A 58 7.61 5.11 -2.83
N ILE A 59 6.80 4.78 -1.83
CA ILE A 59 5.51 4.15 -2.05
C ILE A 59 4.39 5.18 -2.03
N PHE A 60 4.44 6.10 -1.08
CA PHE A 60 3.40 7.12 -0.91
C PHE A 60 3.95 8.47 -1.29
N HIS A 61 3.21 9.16 -2.17
CA HIS A 61 3.67 10.40 -2.75
C HIS A 61 2.81 11.55 -2.26
N ASP A 62 3.48 12.54 -1.70
CA ASP A 62 2.84 13.80 -1.39
C ASP A 62 3.05 14.70 -2.60
N ASP A 63 2.02 14.81 -3.42
CA ASP A 63 2.11 15.56 -4.66
C ASP A 63 1.91 17.05 -4.50
N LYS A 64 1.92 17.52 -3.29
CA LYS A 64 1.93 18.95 -3.05
C LYS A 64 3.31 19.53 -3.34
N ARG A 65 3.31 20.64 -3.96
CA ARG A 65 4.55 21.33 -4.32
C ARG A 65 4.55 22.71 -3.73
#